data_3d5f4b8a3e06c0862d66861625ef4da7
#
_entry.id   3d5f4b8a3e06c0862d66861625ef4da7
#
_cell.length_a   1.000
_cell.length_b   1.000
_cell.length_c   1.000
_cell.angle_alpha   90.00
_cell.angle_beta   90.00
_cell.angle_gamma   90.00
#
_symmetry.space_group_name_H-M   'P 1'
#
loop_
_entity.id
_entity.type
_entity.pdbx_description
1 polymer ?
#
loop_
_entity_poly.entity_id
_entity_poly.type
_entity_poly.pdbx_seq_one_letter_code
_entity_poly.pdbx_strand_id
1 'polypeptide(L)'
;MNLHEYQGKEIFAKYDLPVSKGKVVTSLDEVEQVCIDIGGSRWVAKAQVHAGGRGKSGGVALCDTIEEVADFTKKWLGKRLVTYQTDKEGQLVSCILVEECTNIADELYYSAVVDRSSREVAIIASSEGGVNIEKVAEDTPEKIASISLNGKNVSQGDIEKICSTLKLNETQSSQMEHIVRKTVSMFFECDLSLLEINPLVIKDDGNLHCLDAKINIDSNALFRQKELQEMHDPTQEDPRESEASKYDLSYVSLDGNIGCMVNGAGLAMGTMDTIKFFKGNPANFLDVGGTATQERVAKAFKIILDDPEVKVVLVNIFGGIVRCDLIAQGIVAAIDDVGVEIPVVVRLEGNSAEKGLSILSNSSSKIQSKNSLEDAARTAVELAK
;
A
#
# COMPACT_ATOMS: atom_id res chain seq x y z
N MET A 1 6.12 1.77 -1.50
CA MET A 1 6.08 0.47 -2.23
C MET A 1 6.05 -0.65 -1.22
N ASN A 2 5.07 -1.56 -1.32
CA ASN A 2 4.95 -2.73 -0.43
C ASN A 2 5.75 -3.90 -1.00
N LEU A 3 6.26 -4.76 -0.12
CA LEU A 3 6.89 -6.03 -0.49
C LEU A 3 6.02 -7.21 -0.08
N HIS A 4 6.14 -8.33 -0.82
CA HIS A 4 5.63 -9.61 -0.36
C HIS A 4 6.42 -10.11 0.86
N GLU A 5 5.82 -10.94 1.69
CA GLU A 5 6.46 -11.53 2.87
C GLU A 5 7.78 -12.22 2.52
N TYR A 6 7.82 -13.02 1.44
CA TYR A 6 9.05 -13.73 1.03
C TYR A 6 10.18 -12.78 0.68
N GLN A 7 9.89 -11.65 0.00
CA GLN A 7 10.87 -10.61 -0.32
C GLN A 7 11.39 -9.92 0.96
N GLY A 8 10.48 -9.63 1.89
CA GLY A 8 10.85 -9.10 3.20
C GLY A 8 11.77 -10.03 3.96
N LYS A 9 11.49 -11.34 3.95
CA LYS A 9 12.34 -12.36 4.58
C LYS A 9 13.70 -12.54 3.90
N GLU A 10 13.77 -12.40 2.58
CA GLU A 10 15.05 -12.36 1.85
C GLU A 10 15.93 -11.19 2.32
N ILE A 11 15.31 -10.01 2.53
CA ILE A 11 16.03 -8.86 3.08
C ILE A 11 16.44 -9.15 4.53
N PHE A 12 15.55 -9.69 5.36
CA PHE A 12 15.87 -10.09 6.75
C PHE A 12 17.08 -11.01 6.80
N ALA A 13 17.14 -12.02 5.93
CA ALA A 13 18.27 -12.94 5.85
C ALA A 13 19.59 -12.24 5.47
N LYS A 14 19.54 -11.24 4.54
CA LYS A 14 20.73 -10.43 4.18
C LYS A 14 21.26 -9.61 5.37
N TYR A 15 20.41 -9.30 6.35
CA TYR A 15 20.77 -8.58 7.58
C TYR A 15 21.01 -9.51 8.78
N ASP A 16 21.18 -10.82 8.56
CA ASP A 16 21.39 -11.85 9.60
C ASP A 16 20.26 -11.95 10.63
N LEU A 17 19.03 -11.65 10.24
CA LEU A 17 17.85 -11.88 11.08
C LEU A 17 17.41 -13.34 11.00
N PRO A 18 16.93 -13.94 12.12
CA PRO A 18 16.51 -15.33 12.16
C PRO A 18 15.16 -15.51 11.44
N VAL A 19 15.17 -16.10 10.26
CA VAL A 19 13.98 -16.41 9.43
C VAL A 19 13.92 -17.90 9.09
N SER A 20 12.73 -18.41 8.83
CA SER A 20 12.53 -19.80 8.37
C SER A 20 13.14 -20.02 7.00
N LYS A 21 13.66 -21.21 6.78
CA LYS A 21 14.04 -21.66 5.44
C LYS A 21 12.78 -21.82 4.61
N GLY A 22 12.71 -21.13 3.48
CA GLY A 22 11.54 -21.12 2.63
C GLY A 22 11.88 -20.86 1.18
N LYS A 23 10.95 -21.20 0.29
CA LYS A 23 11.03 -20.94 -1.15
C LYS A 23 9.64 -20.62 -1.70
N VAL A 24 9.62 -19.83 -2.76
CA VAL A 24 8.40 -19.48 -3.50
C VAL A 24 8.08 -20.54 -4.53
N VAL A 25 6.79 -20.83 -4.70
CA VAL A 25 6.20 -21.68 -5.71
C VAL A 25 5.33 -20.81 -6.62
N THR A 26 5.57 -20.89 -7.93
CA THR A 26 4.82 -20.15 -8.98
C THR A 26 4.03 -21.10 -9.89
N SER A 27 4.29 -22.40 -9.80
CA SER A 27 3.53 -23.45 -10.49
C SER A 27 3.37 -24.71 -9.62
N LEU A 28 2.36 -25.53 -9.93
CA LEU A 28 2.13 -26.78 -9.19
C LEU A 28 3.29 -27.77 -9.33
N ASP A 29 3.96 -27.76 -10.47
CA ASP A 29 5.05 -28.68 -10.80
C ASP A 29 6.29 -28.45 -9.93
N GLU A 30 6.43 -27.26 -9.32
CA GLU A 30 7.55 -26.91 -8.44
C GLU A 30 7.40 -27.41 -7.01
N VAL A 31 6.17 -27.73 -6.57
CA VAL A 31 5.84 -27.99 -5.15
C VAL A 31 6.71 -29.09 -4.55
N GLU A 32 6.79 -30.24 -5.22
CA GLU A 32 7.55 -31.39 -4.71
C GLU A 32 9.02 -31.06 -4.53
N GLN A 33 9.64 -30.47 -5.55
CA GLN A 33 11.05 -30.10 -5.49
C GLN A 33 11.32 -29.03 -4.43
N VAL A 34 10.45 -28.06 -4.28
CA VAL A 34 10.56 -27.00 -3.26
C VAL A 34 10.49 -27.60 -1.86
N CYS A 35 9.55 -28.51 -1.58
CA CYS A 35 9.45 -29.18 -0.28
C CYS A 35 10.70 -30.01 0.02
N ILE A 36 11.24 -30.72 -0.97
CA ILE A 36 12.48 -31.50 -0.83
C ILE A 36 13.66 -30.57 -0.52
N ASP A 37 13.80 -29.46 -1.23
CA ASP A 37 14.88 -28.50 -1.05
C ASP A 37 14.86 -27.79 0.32
N ILE A 38 13.66 -27.48 0.82
CA ILE A 38 13.46 -26.91 2.16
C ILE A 38 13.84 -27.97 3.20
N GLY A 39 13.42 -29.24 2.96
CA GLY A 39 13.58 -30.35 3.91
C GLY A 39 12.50 -30.34 4.98
N GLY A 40 12.74 -31.08 6.08
CA GLY A 40 11.76 -31.22 7.14
C GLY A 40 10.67 -32.26 6.84
N SER A 41 9.65 -32.32 7.69
CA SER A 41 8.49 -33.25 7.57
C SER A 41 7.15 -32.53 7.63
N ARG A 42 7.16 -31.21 7.87
CA ARG A 42 6.00 -30.33 7.94
C ARG A 42 6.34 -28.98 7.36
N TRP A 43 5.39 -28.40 6.66
CA TRP A 43 5.56 -27.11 6.00
C TRP A 43 4.43 -26.14 6.34
N VAL A 44 4.70 -24.86 6.16
CA VAL A 44 3.67 -23.82 6.16
C VAL A 44 3.57 -23.28 4.75
N ALA A 45 2.39 -23.35 4.15
CA ALA A 45 2.10 -22.74 2.85
C ALA A 45 1.34 -21.43 3.06
N LYS A 46 1.86 -20.32 2.46
CA LYS A 46 1.34 -18.97 2.65
C LYS A 46 1.08 -18.29 1.30
N ALA A 47 -0.17 -17.96 1.02
CA ALA A 47 -0.54 -17.15 -0.15
C ALA A 47 0.12 -15.76 -0.03
N GLN A 48 0.76 -15.29 -1.10
CA GLN A 48 1.47 -14.02 -1.10
C GLN A 48 0.58 -12.91 -1.68
N VAL A 49 0.17 -11.99 -0.82
CA VAL A 49 -0.59 -10.77 -1.13
C VAL A 49 -0.12 -9.63 -0.22
N HIS A 50 -0.30 -8.37 -0.65
CA HIS A 50 0.09 -7.20 0.13
C HIS A 50 -0.94 -6.82 1.21
N ALA A 51 -1.72 -7.78 1.70
CA ALA A 51 -2.73 -7.59 2.74
C ALA A 51 -2.46 -8.45 3.96
N GLY A 52 -2.75 -7.89 5.14
CA GLY A 52 -2.75 -8.64 6.40
C GLY A 52 -4.01 -9.50 6.57
N GLY A 53 -4.02 -10.34 7.63
CA GLY A 53 -5.16 -11.18 7.94
C GLY A 53 -5.30 -12.44 7.09
N ARG A 54 -4.29 -12.81 6.33
CA ARG A 54 -4.24 -13.99 5.46
C ARG A 54 -4.61 -15.28 6.20
N GLY A 55 -4.09 -15.47 7.42
CA GLY A 55 -4.39 -16.66 8.23
C GLY A 55 -5.89 -16.83 8.50
N LYS A 56 -6.59 -15.74 8.90
CA LYS A 56 -8.04 -15.75 9.16
C LYS A 56 -8.88 -15.97 7.90
N SER A 57 -8.33 -15.67 6.73
CA SER A 57 -8.97 -15.84 5.43
C SER A 57 -8.58 -17.14 4.72
N GLY A 58 -7.90 -18.05 5.43
CA GLY A 58 -7.47 -19.34 4.88
C GLY A 58 -6.31 -19.25 3.87
N GLY A 59 -5.60 -18.11 3.82
CA GLY A 59 -4.40 -17.89 3.02
C GLY A 59 -3.10 -18.39 3.67
N VAL A 60 -3.19 -19.12 4.79
CA VAL A 60 -2.06 -19.80 5.45
C VAL A 60 -2.54 -21.19 5.86
N ALA A 61 -1.73 -22.20 5.62
CA ALA A 61 -2.00 -23.57 6.02
C ALA A 61 -0.75 -24.26 6.57
N LEU A 62 -0.95 -25.07 7.62
CA LEU A 62 0.02 -26.06 8.07
C LEU A 62 -0.20 -27.32 7.24
N CYS A 63 0.87 -27.90 6.69
CA CYS A 63 0.85 -29.04 5.80
C CYS A 63 1.77 -30.13 6.36
N ASP A 64 1.21 -31.29 6.58
CA ASP A 64 1.93 -32.50 7.09
C ASP A 64 2.46 -33.35 5.93
N THR A 65 1.99 -33.11 4.70
CA THR A 65 2.42 -33.82 3.49
C THR A 65 2.65 -32.87 2.32
N ILE A 66 3.41 -33.32 1.32
CA ILE A 66 3.65 -32.58 0.06
C ILE A 66 2.34 -32.41 -0.72
N GLU A 67 1.46 -33.42 -0.68
CA GLU A 67 0.15 -33.38 -1.31
C GLU A 67 -0.72 -32.24 -0.73
N GLU A 68 -0.67 -32.03 0.58
CA GLU A 68 -1.40 -30.91 1.21
C GLU A 68 -0.85 -29.55 0.77
N VAL A 69 0.47 -29.43 0.56
CA VAL A 69 1.08 -28.21 -0.02
C VAL A 69 0.60 -27.99 -1.46
N ALA A 70 0.52 -29.08 -2.26
CA ALA A 70 0.03 -29.03 -3.63
C ALA A 70 -1.45 -28.65 -3.69
N ASP A 71 -2.29 -29.21 -2.81
CA ASP A 71 -3.71 -28.88 -2.72
C ASP A 71 -3.93 -27.41 -2.30
N PHE A 72 -3.15 -26.91 -1.35
CA PHE A 72 -3.18 -25.49 -0.96
C PHE A 72 -2.75 -24.60 -2.14
N THR A 73 -1.68 -24.98 -2.83
CA THR A 73 -1.20 -24.24 -4.02
C THR A 73 -2.28 -24.21 -5.11
N LYS A 74 -2.89 -25.33 -5.44
CA LYS A 74 -4.00 -25.44 -6.39
C LYS A 74 -5.23 -24.63 -5.98
N LYS A 75 -5.47 -24.52 -4.68
CA LYS A 75 -6.59 -23.74 -4.13
C LYS A 75 -6.38 -22.25 -4.37
N TRP A 76 -5.17 -21.73 -4.21
CA TRP A 76 -4.94 -20.28 -4.15
C TRP A 76 -4.20 -19.70 -5.35
N LEU A 77 -3.25 -20.40 -5.95
CA LEU A 77 -2.44 -19.88 -7.05
C LEU A 77 -3.34 -19.43 -8.23
N GLY A 78 -3.15 -18.21 -8.68
CA GLY A 78 -3.94 -17.58 -9.74
C GLY A 78 -5.34 -17.14 -9.34
N LYS A 79 -5.71 -17.22 -8.04
CA LYS A 79 -7.01 -16.78 -7.52
C LYS A 79 -6.86 -15.55 -6.64
N ARG A 80 -7.97 -14.89 -6.32
CA ARG A 80 -7.98 -13.72 -5.46
C ARG A 80 -8.28 -14.10 -4.01
N LEU A 81 -7.47 -13.60 -3.09
CA LEU A 81 -7.65 -13.75 -1.65
C LEU A 81 -8.28 -12.47 -1.10
N VAL A 82 -9.45 -12.62 -0.49
CA VAL A 82 -10.15 -11.54 0.21
C VAL A 82 -9.82 -11.63 1.70
N THR A 83 -9.35 -10.53 2.27
CA THR A 83 -9.10 -10.37 3.70
C THR A 83 -9.89 -9.15 4.22
N TYR A 84 -9.86 -8.92 5.53
CA TYR A 84 -10.48 -7.71 6.10
C TYR A 84 -9.74 -6.40 5.73
N GLN A 85 -8.56 -6.49 5.13
CA GLN A 85 -7.75 -5.35 4.67
C GLN A 85 -7.84 -5.14 3.15
N THR A 86 -8.44 -6.04 2.39
CA THR A 86 -8.64 -5.87 0.95
C THR A 86 -10.04 -5.31 0.66
N ASP A 87 -10.24 -4.86 -0.56
CA ASP A 87 -11.56 -4.64 -1.12
C ASP A 87 -12.34 -5.97 -1.29
N LYS A 88 -13.55 -5.89 -1.85
CA LYS A 88 -14.43 -7.06 -2.06
C LYS A 88 -13.90 -8.01 -3.13
N GLU A 89 -13.07 -7.53 -4.04
CA GLU A 89 -12.46 -8.33 -5.11
C GLU A 89 -11.23 -9.09 -4.61
N GLY A 90 -10.58 -8.63 -3.56
CA GLY A 90 -9.36 -9.22 -3.00
C GLY A 90 -8.13 -9.01 -3.90
N GLN A 91 -7.00 -9.57 -3.48
CA GLN A 91 -5.73 -9.46 -4.20
C GLN A 91 -5.35 -10.78 -4.86
N LEU A 92 -4.75 -10.69 -6.06
CA LEU A 92 -4.31 -11.85 -6.82
C LEU A 92 -3.15 -12.57 -6.11
N VAL A 93 -3.28 -13.87 -5.90
CA VAL A 93 -2.19 -14.72 -5.39
C VAL A 93 -1.35 -15.18 -6.57
N SER A 94 -0.24 -14.49 -6.83
CA SER A 94 0.69 -14.80 -7.92
C SER A 94 1.69 -15.90 -7.56
N CYS A 95 1.91 -16.12 -6.26
CA CYS A 95 2.83 -17.15 -5.76
C CYS A 95 2.47 -17.59 -4.34
N ILE A 96 2.99 -18.75 -3.95
CA ILE A 96 2.86 -19.35 -2.63
C ILE A 96 4.25 -19.42 -1.99
N LEU A 97 4.42 -18.86 -0.80
CA LEU A 97 5.61 -19.10 0.00
C LEU A 97 5.43 -20.41 0.78
N VAL A 98 6.34 -21.35 0.58
CA VAL A 98 6.43 -22.60 1.36
C VAL A 98 7.63 -22.49 2.29
N GLU A 99 7.42 -22.72 3.58
CA GLU A 99 8.45 -22.62 4.61
C GLU A 99 8.47 -23.87 5.50
N GLU A 100 9.64 -24.14 6.09
CA GLU A 100 9.75 -25.11 7.18
C GLU A 100 8.85 -24.67 8.34
N CYS A 101 8.11 -25.62 8.91
CA CYS A 101 7.22 -25.35 10.03
C CYS A 101 8.02 -24.99 11.29
N THR A 102 7.73 -23.87 11.91
CA THR A 102 8.32 -23.42 13.16
C THR A 102 7.41 -23.76 14.33
N ASN A 103 7.92 -24.43 15.35
CA ASN A 103 7.20 -24.63 16.61
C ASN A 103 7.25 -23.35 17.45
N ILE A 104 6.09 -22.87 17.87
CA ILE A 104 5.90 -21.58 18.54
C ILE A 104 5.52 -21.83 19.99
N ALA A 105 6.33 -21.30 20.91
CA ALA A 105 6.02 -21.30 22.35
C ALA A 105 5.28 -20.02 22.76
N ASP A 106 5.62 -18.85 22.16
CA ASP A 106 4.98 -17.57 22.45
C ASP A 106 5.07 -16.63 21.26
N GLU A 107 4.13 -15.69 21.13
CA GLU A 107 4.03 -14.72 20.04
C GLU A 107 4.20 -13.30 20.57
N LEU A 108 5.13 -12.57 19.98
CA LEU A 108 5.46 -11.19 20.28
C LEU A 108 5.19 -10.31 19.06
N TYR A 109 5.11 -9.01 19.28
CA TYR A 109 5.04 -8.00 18.23
C TYR A 109 6.30 -7.13 18.22
N TYR A 110 6.81 -6.85 17.02
CA TYR A 110 7.88 -5.88 16.82
C TYR A 110 7.66 -5.09 15.53
N SER A 111 7.83 -3.77 15.59
CA SER A 111 7.82 -2.94 14.39
C SER A 111 8.73 -1.72 14.54
N ALA A 112 9.15 -1.17 13.39
CA ALA A 112 9.74 0.15 13.26
C ALA A 112 8.95 0.95 12.22
N VAL A 113 8.60 2.18 12.54
CA VAL A 113 7.73 3.03 11.70
C VAL A 113 8.19 4.49 11.78
N VAL A 114 7.95 5.25 10.71
CA VAL A 114 8.14 6.71 10.74
C VAL A 114 6.99 7.35 11.52
N ASP A 115 7.27 7.90 12.70
CA ASP A 115 6.33 8.75 13.41
C ASP A 115 6.34 10.16 12.81
N ARG A 116 5.24 10.53 12.18
CA ARG A 116 5.08 11.84 11.53
C ARG A 116 4.99 12.99 12.52
N SER A 117 4.58 12.72 13.75
CA SER A 117 4.40 13.76 14.79
C SER A 117 5.75 14.21 15.35
N SER A 118 6.61 13.26 15.72
CA SER A 118 7.97 13.52 16.20
C SER A 118 8.98 13.70 15.05
N ARG A 119 8.66 13.22 13.84
CA ARG A 119 9.58 13.15 12.67
C ARG A 119 10.79 12.24 12.93
N GLU A 120 10.57 11.22 13.71
CA GLU A 120 11.57 10.22 14.12
C GLU A 120 11.12 8.82 13.73
N VAL A 121 12.01 7.85 13.84
CA VAL A 121 11.64 6.44 13.73
C VAL A 121 11.23 5.95 15.11
N ALA A 122 10.02 5.43 15.21
CA ALA A 122 9.52 4.79 16.42
C ALA A 122 9.66 3.27 16.32
N ILE A 123 10.23 2.64 17.35
CA ILE A 123 10.17 1.20 17.58
C ILE A 123 8.99 0.92 18.48
N ILE A 124 8.15 -0.04 18.10
CA ILE A 124 7.02 -0.52 18.88
C ILE A 124 7.22 -2.01 19.11
N ALA A 125 7.18 -2.44 20.35
CA ALA A 125 7.27 -3.85 20.73
C ALA A 125 6.20 -4.20 21.75
N SER A 126 5.59 -5.39 21.63
CA SER A 126 4.56 -5.86 22.57
C SER A 126 4.73 -7.34 22.88
N SER A 127 4.37 -7.71 24.12
CA SER A 127 4.24 -9.12 24.53
C SER A 127 2.98 -9.81 23.97
N GLU A 128 2.17 -9.10 23.18
CA GLU A 128 1.00 -9.64 22.51
C GLU A 128 1.26 -9.62 21.00
N GLY A 129 1.60 -10.77 20.42
CA GLY A 129 1.82 -10.96 18.98
C GLY A 129 0.65 -11.64 18.28
N GLY A 130 0.69 -11.72 16.94
CA GLY A 130 -0.35 -12.36 16.13
C GLY A 130 -1.71 -11.65 16.14
N VAL A 131 -1.81 -10.48 16.75
CA VAL A 131 -3.04 -9.71 16.95
C VAL A 131 -2.91 -8.29 16.40
N ASN A 132 -4.03 -7.54 16.40
CA ASN A 132 -4.04 -6.13 16.01
C ASN A 132 -3.44 -5.27 17.12
N ILE A 133 -2.30 -4.63 16.83
CA ILE A 133 -1.53 -3.87 17.82
C ILE A 133 -2.26 -2.60 18.27
N GLU A 134 -3.07 -1.98 17.41
CA GLU A 134 -3.86 -0.79 17.76
C GLU A 134 -4.84 -1.12 18.90
N LYS A 135 -5.46 -2.31 18.83
CA LYS A 135 -6.35 -2.78 19.88
C LYS A 135 -5.61 -3.07 21.18
N VAL A 136 -4.40 -3.64 21.10
CA VAL A 136 -3.56 -3.83 22.31
C VAL A 136 -3.19 -2.49 22.91
N ALA A 137 -2.92 -1.46 22.09
CA ALA A 137 -2.62 -0.10 22.56
C ALA A 137 -3.80 0.56 23.29
N GLU A 138 -5.02 0.27 22.87
CA GLU A 138 -6.23 0.77 23.52
C GLU A 138 -6.56 0.02 24.82
N ASP A 139 -6.49 -1.31 24.80
CA ASP A 139 -6.95 -2.18 25.88
C ASP A 139 -5.89 -2.38 26.98
N THR A 140 -4.60 -2.50 26.61
CA THR A 140 -3.50 -2.87 27.53
C THR A 140 -2.19 -2.14 27.16
N PRO A 141 -2.13 -0.80 27.23
CA PRO A 141 -0.96 0.00 26.82
C PRO A 141 0.32 -0.33 27.59
N GLU A 142 0.22 -0.89 28.82
CA GLU A 142 1.35 -1.32 29.63
C GLU A 142 2.11 -2.51 29.03
N LYS A 143 1.53 -3.23 28.07
CA LYS A 143 2.16 -4.33 27.33
C LYS A 143 2.95 -3.86 26.13
N ILE A 144 2.99 -2.55 25.88
CA ILE A 144 3.67 -1.96 24.73
C ILE A 144 4.86 -1.12 25.19
N ALA A 145 6.01 -1.39 24.59
CA ALA A 145 7.15 -0.47 24.59
C ALA A 145 7.12 0.37 23.33
N SER A 146 7.13 1.69 23.48
CA SER A 146 7.35 2.64 22.38
C SER A 146 8.61 3.44 22.63
N ILE A 147 9.49 3.50 21.63
CA ILE A 147 10.81 4.14 21.69
C ILE A 147 10.99 5.00 20.45
N SER A 148 11.17 6.30 20.62
CA SER A 148 11.56 7.22 19.53
C SER A 148 13.07 7.24 19.40
N LEU A 149 13.56 7.04 18.18
CA LEU A 149 15.00 7.00 17.87
C LEU A 149 15.48 8.34 17.34
N ASN A 150 16.54 8.86 17.94
CA ASN A 150 17.28 9.97 17.34
C ASN A 150 18.29 9.42 16.32
N GLY A 151 17.85 9.35 15.04
CA GLY A 151 18.62 8.75 13.96
C GLY A 151 18.77 7.23 14.10
N LYS A 152 19.96 6.71 13.78
CA LYS A 152 20.27 5.28 13.83
C LYS A 152 20.67 4.77 15.23
N ASN A 153 20.71 5.63 16.23
CA ASN A 153 21.24 5.27 17.54
C ASN A 153 20.17 4.63 18.42
N VAL A 154 20.42 3.40 18.82
CA VAL A 154 19.64 2.66 19.82
C VAL A 154 20.49 2.56 21.09
N SER A 155 20.04 3.18 22.16
CA SER A 155 20.76 3.14 23.45
C SER A 155 20.55 1.81 24.16
N GLN A 156 21.44 1.48 25.10
CA GLN A 156 21.27 0.28 25.91
C GLN A 156 20.00 0.34 26.76
N GLY A 157 19.62 1.52 27.25
CA GLY A 157 18.37 1.71 27.98
C GLY A 157 17.12 1.44 27.14
N ASP A 158 17.17 1.75 25.84
CA ASP A 158 16.06 1.42 24.90
C ASP A 158 15.92 -0.10 24.76
N ILE A 159 17.02 -0.82 24.60
CA ILE A 159 17.01 -2.28 24.54
C ILE A 159 16.47 -2.89 25.82
N GLU A 160 16.95 -2.42 27.00
CA GLU A 160 16.47 -2.89 28.29
C GLU A 160 14.96 -2.66 28.49
N LYS A 161 14.44 -1.50 28.03
CA LYS A 161 13.01 -1.20 28.08
C LYS A 161 12.21 -2.17 27.20
N ILE A 162 12.66 -2.44 25.96
CA ILE A 162 12.03 -3.42 25.07
C ILE A 162 12.04 -4.81 25.75
N CYS A 163 13.20 -5.29 26.16
CA CYS A 163 13.35 -6.62 26.73
C CYS A 163 12.50 -6.82 27.99
N SER A 164 12.45 -5.81 28.87
CA SER A 164 11.64 -5.86 30.09
C SER A 164 10.14 -5.90 29.80
N THR A 165 9.66 -5.12 28.82
CA THR A 165 8.26 -5.13 28.39
C THR A 165 7.87 -6.49 27.79
N LEU A 166 8.75 -7.07 26.99
CA LEU A 166 8.55 -8.40 26.39
C LEU A 166 8.81 -9.56 27.37
N LYS A 167 9.30 -9.27 28.59
CA LYS A 167 9.63 -10.26 29.64
C LYS A 167 10.67 -11.30 29.19
N LEU A 168 11.64 -10.87 28.40
CA LEU A 168 12.65 -11.74 27.83
C LEU A 168 13.71 -12.14 28.87
N ASN A 169 14.18 -13.39 28.81
CA ASN A 169 15.33 -13.84 29.58
C ASN A 169 16.65 -13.27 29.00
N GLU A 170 17.79 -13.55 29.65
CA GLU A 170 19.11 -13.00 29.26
C GLU A 170 19.51 -13.39 27.83
N THR A 171 19.32 -14.65 27.43
CA THR A 171 19.64 -15.13 26.08
C THR A 171 18.74 -14.46 25.04
N GLN A 172 17.44 -14.40 25.28
CA GLN A 172 16.47 -13.73 24.41
C GLN A 172 16.72 -12.22 24.32
N SER A 173 17.13 -11.59 25.40
CA SER A 173 17.50 -10.17 25.43
C SER A 173 18.70 -9.88 24.52
N SER A 174 19.72 -10.73 24.52
CA SER A 174 20.84 -10.60 23.58
C SER A 174 20.41 -10.79 22.13
N GLN A 175 19.51 -11.72 21.83
CA GLN A 175 18.94 -11.92 20.49
C GLN A 175 18.07 -10.73 20.09
N MET A 176 17.28 -10.17 21.00
CA MET A 176 16.45 -8.99 20.75
C MET A 176 17.30 -7.76 20.46
N GLU A 177 18.39 -7.55 21.19
CA GLU A 177 19.35 -6.49 20.89
C GLU A 177 19.89 -6.62 19.44
N HIS A 178 20.26 -7.84 19.02
CA HIS A 178 20.69 -8.10 17.65
C HIS A 178 19.59 -7.74 16.65
N ILE A 179 18.36 -8.21 16.86
CA ILE A 179 17.19 -7.91 15.98
C ILE A 179 16.98 -6.41 15.88
N VAL A 180 16.92 -5.69 17.00
CA VAL A 180 16.68 -4.24 17.01
C VAL A 180 17.78 -3.49 16.25
N ARG A 181 19.06 -3.79 16.51
CA ARG A 181 20.16 -3.09 15.83
C ARG A 181 20.17 -3.34 14.33
N LYS A 182 19.90 -4.58 13.90
CA LYS A 182 19.87 -4.96 12.49
C LYS A 182 18.65 -4.37 11.77
N THR A 183 17.47 -4.41 12.37
CA THR A 183 16.25 -3.82 11.79
C THR A 183 16.35 -2.30 11.68
N VAL A 184 16.96 -1.61 12.67
CA VAL A 184 17.20 -0.17 12.58
C VAL A 184 18.20 0.15 11.47
N SER A 185 19.30 -0.60 11.34
CA SER A 185 20.26 -0.42 10.23
C SER A 185 19.55 -0.57 8.87
N MET A 186 18.81 -1.67 8.70
CA MET A 186 18.00 -1.97 7.50
C MET A 186 16.99 -0.86 7.21
N PHE A 187 16.28 -0.37 8.23
CA PHE A 187 15.25 0.65 8.08
C PHE A 187 15.79 1.91 7.38
N PHE A 188 16.99 2.37 7.79
CA PHE A 188 17.62 3.54 7.20
C PHE A 188 18.38 3.25 5.90
N GLU A 189 18.95 2.07 5.73
CA GLU A 189 19.75 1.71 4.55
C GLU A 189 18.84 1.38 3.35
N CYS A 190 17.68 0.79 3.61
CA CYS A 190 16.69 0.45 2.60
C CYS A 190 15.59 1.52 2.43
N ASP A 191 15.69 2.68 3.09
CA ASP A 191 14.69 3.74 3.07
C ASP A 191 13.27 3.22 3.38
N LEU A 192 13.12 2.48 4.48
CA LEU A 192 11.84 1.92 4.86
C LEU A 192 10.93 2.99 5.49
N SER A 193 9.64 2.89 5.29
CA SER A 193 8.60 3.66 6.02
C SER A 193 7.91 2.81 7.08
N LEU A 194 7.92 1.50 6.92
CA LEU A 194 7.42 0.51 7.88
C LEU A 194 8.25 -0.77 7.78
N LEU A 195 8.57 -1.33 8.92
CA LEU A 195 9.03 -2.71 9.12
C LEU A 195 8.21 -3.31 10.24
N GLU A 196 7.52 -4.42 10.00
CA GLU A 196 6.72 -5.10 11.01
C GLU A 196 7.02 -6.60 10.99
N ILE A 197 7.21 -7.17 12.17
CA ILE A 197 7.36 -8.60 12.42
C ILE A 197 6.20 -9.00 13.33
N ASN A 198 5.16 -9.58 12.75
CA ASN A 198 3.95 -9.92 13.48
C ASN A 198 3.36 -11.27 13.01
N PRO A 199 3.73 -12.37 13.75
CA PRO A 199 4.47 -12.34 15.00
C PRO A 199 6.00 -12.44 14.87
N LEU A 200 6.70 -11.83 15.81
CA LEU A 200 8.02 -12.25 16.25
C LEU A 200 7.77 -13.36 17.29
N VAL A 201 8.38 -14.52 17.15
CA VAL A 201 8.06 -15.65 18.02
C VAL A 201 9.21 -16.09 18.89
N ILE A 202 8.88 -16.64 20.07
CA ILE A 202 9.76 -17.48 20.85
C ILE A 202 9.50 -18.91 20.42
N LYS A 203 10.51 -19.62 19.93
CA LYS A 203 10.38 -21.02 19.55
C LYS A 203 10.43 -21.95 20.79
N ASP A 204 10.06 -23.21 20.63
CA ASP A 204 10.16 -24.22 21.70
C ASP A 204 11.58 -24.39 22.25
N ASP A 205 12.61 -24.10 21.44
CA ASP A 205 14.02 -24.09 21.87
C ASP A 205 14.42 -22.84 22.64
N GLY A 206 13.50 -21.90 22.84
CA GLY A 206 13.67 -20.64 23.55
C GLY A 206 14.27 -19.50 22.72
N ASN A 207 14.60 -19.71 21.44
CA ASN A 207 15.18 -18.68 20.59
C ASN A 207 14.13 -17.79 19.94
N LEU A 208 14.47 -16.52 19.71
CA LEU A 208 13.65 -15.59 18.94
C LEU A 208 13.72 -15.91 17.44
N HIS A 209 12.60 -15.70 16.75
CA HIS A 209 12.49 -15.98 15.31
C HIS A 209 11.48 -15.06 14.62
N CYS A 210 11.86 -14.49 13.47
CA CYS A 210 11.01 -13.62 12.66
C CYS A 210 10.09 -14.47 11.78
N LEU A 211 8.86 -14.74 12.24
CA LEU A 211 7.94 -15.65 11.57
C LEU A 211 7.22 -15.02 10.38
N ASP A 212 6.97 -13.72 10.42
CA ASP A 212 6.38 -12.94 9.33
C ASP A 212 7.25 -11.71 9.03
N ALA A 213 7.05 -11.09 7.88
CA ALA A 213 7.75 -9.88 7.47
C ALA A 213 6.80 -9.00 6.64
N LYS A 214 6.58 -7.78 7.11
CA LYS A 214 5.88 -6.75 6.38
C LYS A 214 6.79 -5.53 6.24
N ILE A 215 7.13 -5.19 5.01
CA ILE A 215 8.05 -4.08 4.70
C ILE A 215 7.39 -3.14 3.71
N ASN A 216 7.42 -1.85 4.04
CA ASN A 216 7.08 -0.78 3.12
C ASN A 216 8.30 0.10 2.90
N ILE A 217 8.64 0.34 1.64
CA ILE A 217 9.72 1.23 1.22
C ILE A 217 9.13 2.60 0.89
N ASP A 218 9.83 3.67 1.26
CA ASP A 218 9.46 5.02 0.85
C ASP A 218 9.56 5.13 -0.68
N SER A 219 8.43 5.32 -1.35
CA SER A 219 8.38 5.43 -2.81
C SER A 219 9.20 6.61 -3.35
N ASN A 220 9.39 7.65 -2.54
CA ASN A 220 10.23 8.80 -2.92
C ASN A 220 11.73 8.46 -2.95
N ALA A 221 12.14 7.35 -2.33
CA ALA A 221 13.54 6.90 -2.28
C ALA A 221 13.87 5.84 -3.35
N LEU A 222 12.90 5.31 -4.09
CA LEU A 222 13.10 4.21 -5.05
C LEU A 222 14.16 4.51 -6.11
N PHE A 223 14.34 5.78 -6.50
CA PHE A 223 15.36 6.19 -7.46
C PHE A 223 16.78 5.79 -7.06
N ARG A 224 17.05 5.60 -5.75
CA ARG A 224 18.34 5.15 -5.21
C ARG A 224 18.31 3.70 -4.70
N GLN A 225 17.16 3.04 -4.67
CA GLN A 225 16.93 1.68 -4.20
C GLN A 225 16.57 0.75 -5.39
N LYS A 226 17.44 0.67 -6.39
CA LYS A 226 17.14 -0.03 -7.66
C LYS A 226 16.85 -1.52 -7.47
N GLU A 227 17.64 -2.23 -6.63
CA GLU A 227 17.39 -3.66 -6.35
C GLU A 227 16.04 -3.88 -5.68
N LEU A 228 15.62 -2.99 -4.77
CA LEU A 228 14.32 -3.07 -4.12
C LEU A 228 13.19 -2.69 -5.08
N GLN A 229 13.42 -1.75 -6.00
CA GLN A 229 12.45 -1.37 -7.02
C GLN A 229 12.12 -2.54 -7.97
N GLU A 230 13.07 -3.42 -8.25
CA GLU A 230 12.85 -4.63 -9.07
C GLU A 230 11.93 -5.66 -8.38
N MET A 231 11.74 -5.55 -7.07
CA MET A 231 10.81 -6.40 -6.30
C MET A 231 9.34 -5.92 -6.37
N HIS A 232 9.07 -4.82 -7.07
CA HIS A 232 7.72 -4.26 -7.19
C HIS A 232 6.77 -5.21 -7.93
N ASP A 233 5.63 -5.51 -7.30
CA ASP A 233 4.55 -6.30 -7.91
C ASP A 233 3.32 -5.42 -8.21
N PRO A 234 3.18 -4.93 -9.46
CA PRO A 234 2.06 -4.07 -9.83
C PRO A 234 0.70 -4.80 -9.82
N THR A 235 0.68 -6.13 -9.76
CA THR A 235 -0.57 -6.91 -9.69
C THR A 235 -1.28 -6.78 -8.34
N GLN A 236 -0.59 -6.26 -7.34
CA GLN A 236 -1.10 -6.03 -5.98
C GLN A 236 -1.65 -4.61 -5.77
N GLU A 237 -1.54 -3.75 -6.76
CA GLU A 237 -2.04 -2.37 -6.74
C GLU A 237 -3.35 -2.25 -7.54
N ASP A 238 -4.09 -1.16 -7.31
CA ASP A 238 -5.21 -0.82 -8.18
C ASP A 238 -4.67 -0.61 -9.62
N PRO A 239 -5.24 -1.27 -10.63
CA PRO A 239 -4.75 -1.14 -12.02
C PRO A 239 -4.72 0.31 -12.51
N ARG A 240 -5.64 1.17 -12.01
CA ARG A 240 -5.70 2.60 -12.35
C ARG A 240 -4.55 3.38 -11.71
N GLU A 241 -4.18 3.06 -10.46
CA GLU A 241 -3.02 3.65 -9.78
C GLU A 241 -1.72 3.25 -10.49
N SER A 242 -1.59 1.97 -10.83
CA SER A 242 -0.46 1.44 -11.58
C SER A 242 -0.36 2.04 -13.00
N GLU A 243 -1.48 2.22 -13.69
CA GLU A 243 -1.49 2.88 -15.01
C GLU A 243 -1.15 4.38 -14.89
N ALA A 244 -1.68 5.08 -13.88
CA ALA A 244 -1.43 6.50 -13.65
C ALA A 244 0.07 6.79 -13.39
N SER A 245 0.73 5.92 -12.64
CA SER A 245 2.16 6.06 -12.32
C SER A 245 3.06 6.06 -13.55
N LYS A 246 2.68 5.35 -14.63
CA LYS A 246 3.44 5.32 -15.90
C LYS A 246 3.49 6.67 -16.62
N TYR A 247 2.57 7.58 -16.25
CA TYR A 247 2.45 8.94 -16.82
C TYR A 247 2.79 10.03 -15.81
N ASP A 248 3.45 9.69 -14.70
CA ASP A 248 3.77 10.59 -13.59
C ASP A 248 2.50 11.31 -13.05
N LEU A 249 1.37 10.63 -13.01
CA LEU A 249 0.12 11.11 -12.41
C LEU A 249 0.01 10.58 -10.99
N SER A 250 -0.37 11.46 -10.06
CA SER A 250 -0.70 11.06 -8.69
C SER A 250 -2.18 10.67 -8.64
N TYR A 251 -2.48 9.38 -8.61
CA TYR A 251 -3.84 8.84 -8.55
C TYR A 251 -4.01 7.96 -7.31
N VAL A 252 -5.15 8.10 -6.64
CA VAL A 252 -5.60 7.20 -5.57
C VAL A 252 -7.05 6.88 -5.80
N SER A 253 -7.40 5.61 -5.83
CA SER A 253 -8.77 5.12 -5.96
C SER A 253 -9.55 5.29 -4.66
N LEU A 254 -10.82 5.69 -4.73
CA LEU A 254 -11.73 5.88 -3.60
C LEU A 254 -13.10 5.27 -3.90
N ASP A 255 -13.90 5.04 -2.84
CA ASP A 255 -15.24 4.42 -2.93
C ASP A 255 -16.34 5.44 -3.25
N GLY A 256 -16.25 6.15 -4.38
CA GLY A 256 -17.21 7.17 -4.74
C GLY A 256 -17.73 7.04 -6.17
N ASN A 257 -18.47 8.05 -6.62
CA ASN A 257 -19.07 8.09 -7.95
C ASN A 257 -18.86 9.44 -8.68
N ILE A 258 -18.02 10.32 -8.12
CA ILE A 258 -17.63 11.60 -8.72
C ILE A 258 -16.15 11.53 -9.03
N GLY A 259 -15.78 11.36 -10.29
CA GLY A 259 -14.39 11.42 -10.74
C GLY A 259 -13.83 12.82 -10.56
N CYS A 260 -12.61 12.94 -10.04
CA CYS A 260 -11.96 14.21 -9.75
C CYS A 260 -10.65 14.34 -10.54
N MET A 261 -10.46 15.47 -11.21
CA MET A 261 -9.20 15.84 -11.86
C MET A 261 -8.82 17.28 -11.49
N VAL A 262 -7.65 17.44 -10.90
CA VAL A 262 -7.15 18.74 -10.45
C VAL A 262 -5.66 18.92 -10.78
N ASN A 263 -5.14 20.12 -10.58
CA ASN A 263 -3.70 20.38 -10.58
C ASN A 263 -3.25 20.88 -9.21
N GLY A 264 -2.49 20.03 -8.53
CA GLY A 264 -1.95 20.29 -7.21
C GLY A 264 -2.72 19.61 -6.08
N ALA A 265 -1.99 18.90 -5.22
CA ALA A 265 -2.56 18.05 -4.15
C ALA A 265 -3.44 18.83 -3.17
N GLY A 266 -3.08 20.08 -2.83
CA GLY A 266 -3.90 20.93 -1.95
C GLY A 266 -5.26 21.27 -2.56
N LEU A 267 -5.29 21.56 -3.88
CA LEU A 267 -6.53 21.80 -4.61
C LEU A 267 -7.38 20.53 -4.71
N ALA A 268 -6.74 19.36 -4.87
CA ALA A 268 -7.43 18.07 -4.89
C ALA A 268 -8.15 17.81 -3.55
N MET A 269 -7.45 17.95 -2.44
CA MET A 269 -8.05 17.79 -1.10
C MET A 269 -9.20 18.77 -0.88
N GLY A 270 -9.01 20.06 -1.17
CA GLY A 270 -10.07 21.06 -1.05
C GLY A 270 -11.27 20.79 -1.96
N THR A 271 -11.05 20.22 -3.16
CA THR A 271 -12.12 19.81 -4.08
C THR A 271 -12.92 18.64 -3.50
N MET A 272 -12.23 17.62 -3.01
CA MET A 272 -12.88 16.46 -2.37
C MET A 272 -13.65 16.84 -1.11
N ASP A 273 -13.09 17.72 -0.26
CA ASP A 273 -13.78 18.25 0.92
C ASP A 273 -15.05 19.01 0.53
N THR A 274 -15.00 19.82 -0.54
CA THR A 274 -16.17 20.54 -1.04
C THR A 274 -17.24 19.59 -1.56
N ILE A 275 -16.86 18.53 -2.28
CA ILE A 275 -17.79 17.46 -2.69
C ILE A 275 -18.44 16.81 -1.47
N LYS A 276 -17.63 16.45 -0.45
CA LYS A 276 -18.14 15.86 0.82
C LYS A 276 -19.06 16.82 1.57
N PHE A 277 -18.77 18.11 1.59
CA PHE A 277 -19.62 19.13 2.19
C PHE A 277 -21.04 19.12 1.57
N PHE A 278 -21.15 18.93 0.26
CA PHE A 278 -22.44 18.76 -0.43
C PHE A 278 -22.97 17.32 -0.39
N LYS A 279 -22.38 16.45 0.45
CA LYS A 279 -22.80 15.03 0.64
C LYS A 279 -22.59 14.16 -0.61
N GLY A 280 -21.66 14.51 -1.48
CA GLY A 280 -21.20 13.66 -2.58
C GLY A 280 -20.05 12.76 -2.15
N ASN A 281 -19.68 11.82 -3.03
CA ASN A 281 -18.61 10.88 -2.81
C ASN A 281 -17.59 10.95 -3.94
N PRO A 282 -16.35 11.46 -3.71
CA PRO A 282 -15.29 11.42 -4.70
C PRO A 282 -14.86 9.97 -4.97
N ALA A 283 -14.69 9.64 -6.26
CA ALA A 283 -14.28 8.31 -6.71
C ALA A 283 -12.76 8.16 -6.73
N ASN A 284 -12.03 9.27 -6.75
CA ASN A 284 -10.57 9.25 -6.78
C ASN A 284 -9.99 10.58 -6.31
N PHE A 285 -8.72 10.52 -5.89
CA PHE A 285 -7.80 11.64 -5.91
C PHE A 285 -7.02 11.58 -7.23
N LEU A 286 -6.89 12.69 -7.97
CA LEU A 286 -6.00 12.78 -9.12
C LEU A 286 -5.42 14.18 -9.27
N ASP A 287 -4.10 14.25 -9.22
CA ASP A 287 -3.33 15.46 -9.47
C ASP A 287 -2.53 15.30 -10.78
N VAL A 288 -2.85 16.14 -11.78
CA VAL A 288 -2.12 16.15 -13.07
C VAL A 288 -0.81 16.91 -13.01
N GLY A 289 -0.50 17.55 -11.88
CA GLY A 289 0.72 18.32 -11.65
C GLY A 289 0.76 19.68 -12.34
N GLY A 290 1.80 20.46 -12.03
CA GLY A 290 1.98 21.83 -12.53
C GLY A 290 2.49 21.94 -13.97
N THR A 291 2.92 20.83 -14.59
CA THR A 291 3.49 20.77 -15.95
C THR A 291 2.66 19.86 -16.87
N ALA A 292 1.36 19.75 -16.63
CA ALA A 292 0.47 18.89 -17.38
C ALA A 292 0.47 19.21 -18.88
N THR A 293 0.72 18.19 -19.70
CA THR A 293 0.59 18.26 -21.16
C THR A 293 -0.81 17.79 -21.58
N GLN A 294 -1.21 18.12 -22.80
CA GLN A 294 -2.48 17.65 -23.37
C GLN A 294 -2.60 16.12 -23.30
N GLU A 295 -1.53 15.39 -23.60
CA GLU A 295 -1.48 13.92 -23.55
C GLU A 295 -1.69 13.37 -22.13
N ARG A 296 -1.00 13.94 -21.13
CA ARG A 296 -1.18 13.55 -19.71
C ARG A 296 -2.60 13.78 -19.23
N VAL A 297 -3.19 14.92 -19.60
CA VAL A 297 -4.59 15.23 -19.26
C VAL A 297 -5.56 14.24 -19.89
N ALA A 298 -5.38 13.92 -21.18
CA ALA A 298 -6.19 12.93 -21.86
C ALA A 298 -6.11 11.55 -21.21
N LYS A 299 -4.87 11.13 -20.81
CA LYS A 299 -4.67 9.87 -20.08
C LYS A 299 -5.31 9.90 -18.69
N ALA A 300 -5.13 10.96 -17.93
CA ALA A 300 -5.75 11.15 -16.63
C ALA A 300 -7.27 11.02 -16.72
N PHE A 301 -7.87 11.65 -17.72
CA PHE A 301 -9.30 11.58 -17.95
C PHE A 301 -9.78 10.16 -18.30
N LYS A 302 -9.04 9.44 -19.15
CA LYS A 302 -9.33 8.03 -19.48
C LYS A 302 -9.28 7.14 -18.23
N ILE A 303 -8.26 7.29 -17.38
CA ILE A 303 -8.13 6.50 -16.15
C ILE A 303 -9.34 6.72 -15.21
N ILE A 304 -9.84 7.97 -15.10
CA ILE A 304 -11.05 8.24 -14.33
C ILE A 304 -12.28 7.50 -14.93
N LEU A 305 -12.39 7.47 -16.25
CA LEU A 305 -13.51 6.84 -16.95
C LEU A 305 -13.46 5.31 -16.97
N ASP A 306 -12.31 4.71 -16.71
CA ASP A 306 -12.15 3.26 -16.55
C ASP A 306 -12.82 2.75 -15.25
N ASP A 307 -13.23 3.66 -14.35
CA ASP A 307 -14.03 3.31 -13.18
C ASP A 307 -15.52 3.25 -13.53
N PRO A 308 -16.16 2.08 -13.51
CA PRO A 308 -17.58 1.92 -13.88
C PRO A 308 -18.54 2.60 -12.90
N GLU A 309 -18.10 2.91 -11.68
CA GLU A 309 -18.93 3.59 -10.67
C GLU A 309 -19.00 5.11 -10.90
N VAL A 310 -18.11 5.67 -11.74
CA VAL A 310 -18.07 7.11 -12.00
C VAL A 310 -19.26 7.54 -12.87
N LYS A 311 -20.10 8.41 -12.33
CA LYS A 311 -21.30 8.96 -13.00
C LYS A 311 -21.12 10.37 -13.54
N VAL A 312 -20.15 11.10 -13.02
CA VAL A 312 -19.82 12.48 -13.41
C VAL A 312 -18.33 12.75 -13.16
N VAL A 313 -17.69 13.53 -13.99
CA VAL A 313 -16.32 14.01 -13.74
C VAL A 313 -16.34 15.48 -13.35
N LEU A 314 -15.69 15.82 -12.24
CA LEU A 314 -15.40 17.19 -11.82
C LEU A 314 -13.94 17.52 -12.11
N VAL A 315 -13.73 18.46 -13.02
CA VAL A 315 -12.42 19.04 -13.34
C VAL A 315 -12.30 20.40 -12.66
N ASN A 316 -11.33 20.58 -11.78
CA ASN A 316 -11.06 21.83 -11.10
C ASN A 316 -9.60 22.24 -11.26
N ILE A 317 -9.34 23.22 -12.12
CA ILE A 317 -8.00 23.66 -12.48
C ILE A 317 -7.81 25.11 -12.07
N PHE A 318 -6.72 25.34 -11.35
CA PHE A 318 -6.18 26.69 -11.12
C PHE A 318 -4.90 26.88 -11.93
N GLY A 319 -4.99 27.67 -13.00
CA GLY A 319 -3.90 27.94 -13.92
C GLY A 319 -2.90 28.96 -13.35
N GLY A 320 -2.00 28.49 -12.49
CA GLY A 320 -0.79 29.24 -12.15
C GLY A 320 0.28 29.03 -13.23
N ILE A 321 1.02 27.93 -13.11
CA ILE A 321 2.00 27.45 -14.12
C ILE A 321 1.29 26.73 -15.25
N VAL A 322 0.29 25.92 -14.94
CA VAL A 322 -0.54 25.18 -15.93
C VAL A 322 -1.38 26.15 -16.74
N ARG A 323 -1.47 25.90 -18.03
CA ARG A 323 -2.33 26.64 -18.95
C ARG A 323 -3.68 25.94 -19.12
N CYS A 324 -4.75 26.66 -18.78
CA CYS A 324 -6.14 26.12 -18.86
C CYS A 324 -6.55 25.73 -20.29
N ASP A 325 -6.03 26.39 -21.33
CA ASP A 325 -6.32 26.03 -22.72
C ASP A 325 -5.75 24.66 -23.12
N LEU A 326 -4.56 24.27 -22.59
CA LEU A 326 -3.99 22.94 -22.82
C LEU A 326 -4.80 21.85 -22.09
N ILE A 327 -5.26 22.14 -20.88
CA ILE A 327 -6.15 21.24 -20.13
C ILE A 327 -7.46 21.04 -20.91
N ALA A 328 -8.07 22.11 -21.37
CA ALA A 328 -9.31 22.05 -22.17
C ALA A 328 -9.13 21.21 -23.43
N GLN A 329 -8.02 21.37 -24.16
CA GLN A 329 -7.71 20.54 -25.33
C GLN A 329 -7.55 19.07 -24.97
N GLY A 330 -6.89 18.74 -23.84
CA GLY A 330 -6.72 17.37 -23.37
C GLY A 330 -8.07 16.72 -22.99
N ILE A 331 -8.98 17.47 -22.35
CA ILE A 331 -10.33 17.01 -22.02
C ILE A 331 -11.13 16.71 -23.29
N VAL A 332 -11.13 17.66 -24.24
CA VAL A 332 -11.85 17.48 -25.52
C VAL A 332 -11.32 16.27 -26.28
N ALA A 333 -10.00 16.12 -26.39
CA ALA A 333 -9.39 14.98 -27.05
C ALA A 333 -9.78 13.65 -26.37
N ALA A 334 -9.82 13.60 -25.03
CA ALA A 334 -10.24 12.39 -24.31
C ALA A 334 -11.73 12.07 -24.55
N ILE A 335 -12.60 13.09 -24.55
CA ILE A 335 -14.03 12.92 -24.80
C ILE A 335 -14.28 12.39 -26.22
N ASP A 336 -13.57 12.92 -27.21
CA ASP A 336 -13.71 12.52 -28.61
C ASP A 336 -13.19 11.10 -28.85
N ASP A 337 -12.05 10.74 -28.23
CA ASP A 337 -11.42 9.42 -28.37
C ASP A 337 -12.25 8.29 -27.71
N VAL A 338 -12.85 8.56 -26.56
CA VAL A 338 -13.53 7.54 -25.71
C VAL A 338 -15.04 7.53 -25.94
N GLY A 339 -15.61 8.59 -26.53
CA GLY A 339 -17.06 8.70 -26.73
C GLY A 339 -17.79 8.84 -25.38
N VAL A 340 -17.31 9.74 -24.52
CA VAL A 340 -17.78 9.93 -23.14
C VAL A 340 -19.30 10.21 -23.09
N GLU A 341 -20.04 9.37 -22.36
CA GLU A 341 -21.49 9.52 -22.20
C GLU A 341 -21.88 10.23 -20.89
N ILE A 342 -20.99 10.27 -19.89
CA ILE A 342 -21.26 10.89 -18.60
C ILE A 342 -21.03 12.41 -18.62
N PRO A 343 -21.73 13.19 -17.77
CA PRO A 343 -21.55 14.63 -17.68
C PRO A 343 -20.18 15.01 -17.11
N VAL A 344 -19.64 16.13 -17.61
CA VAL A 344 -18.36 16.69 -17.16
C VAL A 344 -18.59 18.12 -16.67
N VAL A 345 -18.29 18.37 -15.41
CA VAL A 345 -18.34 19.70 -14.80
C VAL A 345 -16.94 20.27 -14.73
N VAL A 346 -16.72 21.46 -15.27
CA VAL A 346 -15.38 22.06 -15.36
C VAL A 346 -15.36 23.43 -14.72
N ARG A 347 -14.38 23.64 -13.84
CA ARG A 347 -14.02 24.96 -13.36
C ARG A 347 -12.56 25.24 -13.76
N LEU A 348 -12.37 26.29 -14.54
CA LEU A 348 -11.06 26.80 -14.95
C LEU A 348 -10.87 28.23 -14.43
N GLU A 349 -9.76 28.49 -13.76
CA GLU A 349 -9.39 29.82 -13.28
C GLU A 349 -7.89 30.06 -13.51
N GLY A 350 -7.50 31.32 -13.72
CA GLY A 350 -6.11 31.72 -13.90
C GLY A 350 -5.64 31.75 -15.34
N ASN A 351 -4.41 31.32 -15.60
CA ASN A 351 -3.74 31.47 -16.91
C ASN A 351 -4.51 30.81 -18.05
N SER A 352 -4.87 31.60 -19.07
CA SER A 352 -5.61 31.15 -20.28
C SER A 352 -6.99 30.54 -19.98
N ALA A 353 -7.64 30.86 -18.84
CA ALA A 353 -8.94 30.32 -18.46
C ALA A 353 -10.02 30.66 -19.48
N GLU A 354 -10.14 31.92 -19.94
CA GLU A 354 -11.12 32.35 -20.95
C GLU A 354 -10.98 31.55 -22.27
N LYS A 355 -9.74 31.34 -22.71
CA LYS A 355 -9.46 30.54 -23.91
C LYS A 355 -9.82 29.07 -23.70
N GLY A 356 -9.53 28.50 -22.53
CA GLY A 356 -9.93 27.14 -22.16
C GLY A 356 -11.46 26.98 -22.15
N LEU A 357 -12.18 27.90 -21.53
CA LEU A 357 -13.65 27.91 -21.52
C LEU A 357 -14.24 28.02 -22.95
N SER A 358 -13.65 28.83 -23.82
CA SER A 358 -14.05 28.91 -25.23
C SER A 358 -13.85 27.59 -25.98
N ILE A 359 -12.75 26.87 -25.73
CA ILE A 359 -12.51 25.54 -26.32
C ILE A 359 -13.58 24.56 -25.86
N LEU A 360 -13.87 24.51 -24.56
CA LEU A 360 -14.88 23.61 -23.98
C LEU A 360 -16.30 23.90 -24.48
N SER A 361 -16.68 25.19 -24.60
CA SER A 361 -18.01 25.58 -25.08
C SER A 361 -18.27 25.23 -26.54
N ASN A 362 -17.22 25.12 -27.35
CA ASN A 362 -17.31 24.77 -28.76
C ASN A 362 -17.25 23.25 -29.01
N SER A 363 -17.11 22.44 -27.96
CA SER A 363 -16.98 20.97 -28.05
C SER A 363 -18.30 20.26 -27.76
N SER A 364 -18.39 19.47 -26.75
CA SER A 364 -19.52 18.62 -26.39
C SER A 364 -20.55 19.36 -25.55
N SER A 365 -21.87 19.11 -25.82
CA SER A 365 -22.99 19.62 -25.00
C SER A 365 -23.01 19.03 -23.56
N LYS A 366 -22.24 18.01 -23.27
CA LYS A 366 -22.15 17.36 -21.93
C LYS A 366 -21.22 18.09 -20.95
N ILE A 367 -20.49 19.09 -21.41
CA ILE A 367 -19.59 19.89 -20.56
C ILE A 367 -20.33 21.08 -19.97
N GLN A 368 -20.31 21.19 -18.65
CA GLN A 368 -20.86 22.31 -17.90
C GLN A 368 -19.77 23.10 -17.23
N SER A 369 -19.50 24.34 -17.66
CA SER A 369 -18.54 25.22 -17.02
C SER A 369 -19.16 25.97 -15.85
N LYS A 370 -18.42 26.10 -14.75
CA LYS A 370 -18.81 26.85 -13.54
C LYS A 370 -17.71 27.83 -13.13
N ASN A 371 -18.11 28.93 -12.50
CA ASN A 371 -17.19 29.99 -12.12
C ASN A 371 -16.58 29.81 -10.72
N SER A 372 -17.27 29.07 -9.83
CA SER A 372 -16.79 28.79 -8.48
C SER A 372 -16.64 27.30 -8.23
N LEU A 373 -15.73 26.93 -7.31
CA LEU A 373 -15.58 25.53 -6.88
C LEU A 373 -16.86 25.04 -6.20
N GLU A 374 -17.52 25.90 -5.42
CA GLU A 374 -18.77 25.58 -4.73
C GLU A 374 -19.88 25.17 -5.72
N ASP A 375 -20.11 25.98 -6.77
CA ASP A 375 -21.10 25.69 -7.79
C ASP A 375 -20.75 24.45 -8.62
N ALA A 376 -19.46 24.27 -8.91
CA ALA A 376 -18.99 23.10 -9.65
C ALA A 376 -19.21 21.81 -8.85
N ALA A 377 -18.82 21.80 -7.58
CA ALA A 377 -19.02 20.64 -6.71
C ALA A 377 -20.52 20.33 -6.47
N ARG A 378 -21.35 21.36 -6.22
CA ARG A 378 -22.79 21.20 -6.08
C ARG A 378 -23.42 20.59 -7.32
N THR A 379 -23.06 21.12 -8.51
CA THR A 379 -23.54 20.59 -9.79
C THR A 379 -23.10 19.15 -10.01
N ALA A 380 -21.85 18.81 -9.72
CA ALA A 380 -21.35 17.44 -9.84
C ALA A 380 -22.11 16.48 -8.91
N VAL A 381 -22.35 16.88 -7.66
CA VAL A 381 -23.15 16.08 -6.71
C VAL A 381 -24.59 15.87 -7.16
N GLU A 382 -25.22 16.88 -7.77
CA GLU A 382 -26.56 16.77 -8.32
C GLU A 382 -26.64 15.80 -9.52
N LEU A 383 -25.63 15.83 -10.37
CA LEU A 383 -25.54 14.97 -11.55
C LEU A 383 -25.14 13.52 -11.23
N ALA A 384 -24.53 13.28 -10.06
CA ALA A 384 -24.10 11.96 -9.60
C ALA A 384 -25.22 11.14 -8.93
N LYS A 385 -26.38 11.76 -8.63
CA LYS A 385 -27.55 11.08 -8.05
C LYS A 385 -28.25 10.19 -9.07
#